data_60b1e106cc6234ffff9aa23fe1df564f
#
_entry.id   60b1e106cc6234ffff9aa23fe1df564f
#
_cell.length_a   1.000
_cell.length_b   1.000
_cell.length_c   1.000
_cell.angle_alpha   90.00
_cell.angle_beta   90.00
_cell.angle_gamma   90.00
#
_symmetry.space_group_name_H-M   'P 1'
#
loop_
_entity.id
_entity.type
_entity.pdbx_description
1 polymer ?
#
loop_
_entity_poly.entity_id
_entity_poly.type
_entity_poly.pdbx_seq_one_letter_code
_entity_poly.pdbx_strand_id
1 'polypeptide(L)'
;MSLVLDIKKRYPGFMLDMQLEAGEERVALLGASGCGKSCTLRCIAGVETPDEGKIVVNGVTFFDSAAGINLSPQERKCALLFQNYQLFPNMTVADNVCAGVKDAGDAAARKKLAERYLGIFGLADFADRYPVRLSGGQQQRVALARMVAAHPGIFMFDEPMSALDSYLKSA
;
A
#
# COMPACT_ATOMS: atom_id res chain seq x y z
N MET A 1 -12.29 -9.11 -7.53
CA MET A 1 -12.16 -7.87 -6.76
C MET A 1 -12.99 -6.81 -7.47
N SER A 2 -13.74 -5.99 -6.76
CA SER A 2 -14.48 -4.88 -7.37
C SER A 2 -14.11 -3.57 -6.68
N LEU A 3 -13.97 -2.50 -7.44
CA LEU A 3 -13.73 -1.14 -6.95
C LEU A 3 -14.74 -0.20 -7.62
N VAL A 4 -15.48 0.54 -6.85
CA VAL A 4 -16.28 1.68 -7.31
C VAL A 4 -15.77 2.92 -6.58
N LEU A 5 -15.33 3.89 -7.35
CA LEU A 5 -14.73 5.13 -6.88
C LEU A 5 -15.42 6.30 -7.59
N ASP A 6 -15.97 7.21 -6.84
CA ASP A 6 -16.46 8.51 -7.28
C ASP A 6 -16.15 9.50 -6.16
N ILE A 7 -15.07 10.26 -6.30
CA ILE A 7 -14.57 11.13 -5.24
C ILE A 7 -14.13 12.49 -5.76
N LYS A 8 -14.29 13.50 -4.91
CA LYS A 8 -13.71 14.83 -5.10
C LYS A 8 -12.87 15.20 -3.88
N LYS A 9 -11.71 15.81 -4.14
CA LYS A 9 -10.87 16.37 -3.10
C LYS A 9 -10.15 17.61 -3.58
N ARG A 10 -10.22 18.67 -2.78
CA ARG A 10 -9.55 19.95 -3.06
C ARG A 10 -8.17 19.98 -2.41
N TYR A 11 -7.20 20.41 -3.17
CA TYR A 11 -5.86 20.76 -2.73
C TYR A 11 -5.56 22.20 -3.10
N PRO A 12 -4.60 22.86 -2.49
CA PRO A 12 -4.14 24.18 -2.94
C PRO A 12 -3.69 24.12 -4.41
N GLY A 13 -4.43 24.81 -5.31
CA GLY A 13 -4.12 24.86 -6.75
C GLY A 13 -4.50 23.63 -7.57
N PHE A 14 -5.14 22.61 -6.99
CA PHE A 14 -5.53 21.39 -7.70
C PHE A 14 -6.82 20.79 -7.12
N MET A 15 -7.68 20.29 -8.01
CA MET A 15 -8.87 19.54 -7.62
C MET A 15 -8.80 18.13 -8.21
N LEU A 16 -8.81 17.14 -7.34
CA LEU A 16 -9.02 15.76 -7.73
C LEU A 16 -10.52 15.54 -7.94
N ASP A 17 -10.90 15.12 -9.13
CA ASP A 17 -12.25 14.63 -9.48
C ASP A 17 -12.04 13.32 -10.22
N MET A 18 -12.33 12.19 -9.57
CA MET A 18 -11.98 10.87 -10.06
C MET A 18 -13.17 9.93 -9.98
N GLN A 19 -13.52 9.38 -11.14
CA GLN A 19 -14.50 8.30 -11.27
C GLN A 19 -13.83 7.08 -11.88
N LEU A 20 -14.02 5.93 -11.26
CA LEU A 20 -13.45 4.65 -11.72
C LEU A 20 -14.33 3.48 -11.24
N GLU A 21 -14.66 2.61 -12.16
CA GLU A 21 -15.22 1.29 -11.84
C GLU A 21 -14.28 0.22 -12.37
N ALA A 22 -13.98 -0.78 -11.54
CA ALA A 22 -13.14 -1.90 -11.90
C ALA A 22 -13.69 -3.20 -11.28
N GLY A 23 -13.69 -4.27 -12.07
CA GLY A 23 -14.06 -5.62 -11.66
C GLY A 23 -12.85 -6.42 -11.16
N GLU A 24 -12.66 -7.62 -11.74
CA GLU A 24 -11.56 -8.52 -11.35
C GLU A 24 -10.25 -8.25 -12.09
N GLU A 25 -10.22 -7.28 -12.97
CA GLU A 25 -9.06 -6.89 -13.77
C GLU A 25 -8.01 -6.15 -12.94
N ARG A 26 -6.80 -6.08 -13.49
CA ARG A 26 -5.72 -5.21 -13.01
C ARG A 26 -5.90 -3.84 -13.64
N VAL A 27 -5.89 -2.80 -12.83
CA VAL A 27 -6.07 -1.41 -13.26
C VAL A 27 -4.76 -0.65 -13.12
N ALA A 28 -4.38 0.10 -14.16
CA ALA A 28 -3.27 1.03 -14.13
C ALA A 28 -3.80 2.47 -14.29
N LEU A 29 -3.43 3.35 -13.36
CA LEU A 29 -3.68 4.78 -13.45
C LEU A 29 -2.54 5.44 -14.22
N LEU A 30 -2.82 5.90 -15.45
CA LEU A 30 -1.86 6.58 -16.31
C LEU A 30 -2.15 8.09 -16.35
N GLY A 31 -1.10 8.88 -16.44
CA GLY A 31 -1.22 10.34 -16.52
C GLY A 31 0.08 11.06 -16.14
N ALA A 32 0.14 12.35 -16.42
CA ALA A 32 1.29 13.20 -16.09
C ALA A 32 1.60 13.22 -14.59
N SER A 33 2.83 13.61 -14.23
CA SER A 33 3.16 13.86 -12.82
C SER A 33 2.25 14.95 -12.26
N GLY A 34 1.77 14.76 -11.04
CA GLY A 34 0.86 15.71 -10.38
C GLY A 34 -0.62 15.61 -10.75
N CYS A 35 -1.04 14.72 -11.67
CA CYS A 35 -2.45 14.58 -12.05
C CYS A 35 -3.35 13.87 -11.01
N GLY A 36 -2.85 13.54 -9.82
CA GLY A 36 -3.66 13.00 -8.72
C GLY A 36 -3.60 11.49 -8.52
N LYS A 37 -2.77 10.72 -9.25
CA LYS A 37 -2.66 9.25 -9.11
C LYS A 37 -2.39 8.81 -7.66
N SER A 38 -1.34 9.35 -7.07
CA SER A 38 -0.97 9.06 -5.67
C SER A 38 -2.04 9.50 -4.68
N CYS A 39 -2.68 10.65 -4.93
CA CYS A 39 -3.79 11.15 -4.11
C CYS A 39 -4.98 10.18 -4.14
N THR A 40 -5.33 9.68 -5.33
CA THR A 40 -6.39 8.66 -5.50
C THR A 40 -6.10 7.41 -4.67
N LEU A 41 -4.88 6.85 -4.79
CA LEU A 41 -4.47 5.67 -4.03
C LEU A 41 -4.51 5.91 -2.52
N ARG A 42 -4.09 7.09 -2.05
CA ARG A 42 -4.15 7.48 -0.63
C ARG A 42 -5.59 7.64 -0.14
N CYS A 43 -6.49 8.17 -0.98
CA CYS A 43 -7.91 8.24 -0.67
C CYS A 43 -8.52 6.83 -0.52
N ILE A 44 -8.22 5.90 -1.42
CA ILE A 44 -8.70 4.51 -1.31
C ILE A 44 -8.13 3.85 -0.04
N ALA A 45 -6.85 4.07 0.26
CA ALA A 45 -6.20 3.52 1.46
C ALA A 45 -6.68 4.13 2.79
N GLY A 46 -7.40 5.27 2.74
CA GLY A 46 -7.84 6.01 3.93
C GLY A 46 -6.74 6.82 4.61
N VAL A 47 -5.60 6.99 3.96
CA VAL A 47 -4.51 7.88 4.39
C VAL A 47 -4.91 9.34 4.21
N GLU A 48 -5.71 9.60 3.19
CA GLU A 48 -6.35 10.89 2.94
C GLU A 48 -7.86 10.70 2.85
N THR A 49 -8.63 11.67 3.37
CA THR A 49 -10.09 11.65 3.31
C THR A 49 -10.56 12.51 2.13
N PRO A 50 -11.36 11.99 1.19
CA PRO A 50 -12.05 12.82 0.18
C PRO A 50 -12.95 13.87 0.83
N ASP A 51 -13.23 14.96 0.12
CA ASP A 51 -14.19 15.96 0.59
C ASP A 51 -15.63 15.52 0.29
N GLU A 52 -15.83 14.86 -0.87
CA GLU A 52 -17.14 14.38 -1.33
C GLU A 52 -17.00 13.03 -2.05
N GLY A 53 -18.10 12.30 -2.10
CA GLY A 53 -18.25 11.12 -2.95
C GLY A 53 -18.26 9.80 -2.19
N LYS A 54 -17.87 8.72 -2.87
CA LYS A 54 -18.00 7.35 -2.38
C LYS A 54 -16.85 6.47 -2.84
N ILE A 55 -16.42 5.54 -1.96
CA ILE A 55 -15.45 4.49 -2.24
C ILE A 55 -16.02 3.17 -1.77
N VAL A 56 -16.18 2.21 -2.68
CA VAL A 56 -16.61 0.83 -2.36
C VAL A 56 -15.58 -0.15 -2.89
N VAL A 57 -15.12 -1.05 -2.05
CA VAL A 57 -14.17 -2.11 -2.42
C VAL A 57 -14.75 -3.45 -2.00
N ASN A 58 -14.89 -4.38 -2.93
CA ASN A 58 -15.45 -5.73 -2.70
C ASN A 58 -16.81 -5.70 -1.99
N GLY A 59 -17.67 -4.74 -2.35
CA GLY A 59 -18.98 -4.54 -1.72
C GLY A 59 -18.96 -3.84 -0.35
N VAL A 60 -17.78 -3.54 0.21
CA VAL A 60 -17.63 -2.82 1.48
C VAL A 60 -17.47 -1.34 1.19
N THR A 61 -18.33 -0.49 1.77
CA THR A 61 -18.21 0.97 1.67
C THR A 61 -17.08 1.45 2.58
N PHE A 62 -15.99 1.94 1.99
CA PHE A 62 -14.85 2.52 2.72
C PHE A 62 -15.08 3.97 3.10
N PHE A 63 -15.72 4.71 2.20
CA PHE A 63 -16.05 6.11 2.38
C PHE A 63 -17.37 6.41 1.69
N ASP A 64 -18.21 7.22 2.31
CA ASP A 64 -19.44 7.77 1.73
C ASP A 64 -19.79 9.07 2.46
N SER A 65 -19.56 10.21 1.80
CA SER A 65 -19.78 11.53 2.41
C SER A 65 -21.26 11.78 2.73
N ALA A 66 -22.18 11.25 1.93
CA ALA A 66 -23.62 11.42 2.15
C ALA A 66 -24.14 10.57 3.32
N ALA A 67 -23.56 9.40 3.53
CA ALA A 67 -23.91 8.51 4.64
C ALA A 67 -23.07 8.73 5.91
N GLY A 68 -22.07 9.61 5.87
CA GLY A 68 -21.15 9.85 7.00
C GLY A 68 -20.22 8.67 7.29
N ILE A 69 -19.95 7.80 6.31
CA ILE A 69 -19.08 6.63 6.46
C ILE A 69 -17.64 7.01 6.10
N ASN A 70 -16.70 6.72 6.99
CA ASN A 70 -15.26 6.85 6.72
C ASN A 70 -14.49 5.81 7.55
N LEU A 71 -14.23 4.65 6.96
CA LEU A 71 -13.46 3.61 7.62
C LEU A 71 -12.00 4.04 7.79
N SER A 72 -11.42 3.73 8.95
CA SER A 72 -9.99 3.93 9.18
C SER A 72 -9.15 3.06 8.23
N PRO A 73 -7.87 3.41 7.96
CA PRO A 73 -6.98 2.60 7.13
C PRO A 73 -6.87 1.14 7.58
N GLN A 74 -6.96 0.90 8.89
CA GLN A 74 -6.88 -0.43 9.47
C GLN A 74 -8.10 -1.29 9.15
N GLU A 75 -9.30 -0.67 9.11
CA GLU A 75 -10.56 -1.35 8.82
C GLU A 75 -10.71 -1.66 7.32
N ARG A 76 -10.09 -0.86 6.45
CA ARG A 76 -10.17 -1.04 4.98
C ARG A 76 -9.47 -2.30 4.47
N LYS A 77 -8.60 -2.92 5.26
CA LYS A 77 -7.85 -4.14 4.89
C LYS A 77 -7.24 -4.05 3.49
N CYS A 78 -6.68 -2.90 3.15
CA CYS A 78 -5.97 -2.67 1.90
C CYS A 78 -4.47 -2.50 2.16
N ALA A 79 -3.65 -2.71 1.14
CA ALA A 79 -2.22 -2.47 1.20
C ALA A 79 -1.80 -1.48 0.12
N LEU A 80 -1.05 -0.45 0.51
CA LEU A 80 -0.49 0.56 -0.38
C LEU A 80 1.03 0.55 -0.26
N LEU A 81 1.71 0.26 -1.38
CA LEU A 81 3.14 0.50 -1.51
C LEU A 81 3.36 1.95 -1.89
N PHE A 82 3.97 2.70 -0.98
CA PHE A 82 4.40 4.08 -1.23
C PHE A 82 5.71 4.10 -2.01
N GLN A 83 5.96 5.16 -2.75
CA GLN A 83 7.19 5.38 -3.51
C GLN A 83 8.47 5.25 -2.65
N ASN A 84 8.42 5.66 -1.39
CA ASN A 84 9.53 5.58 -0.43
C ASN A 84 9.44 4.37 0.52
N TYR A 85 8.63 3.35 0.16
CA TYR A 85 8.44 2.08 0.86
C TYR A 85 7.90 2.17 2.29
N GLN A 86 7.98 3.30 2.99
CA GLN A 86 7.49 3.55 4.36
C GLN A 86 7.87 2.41 5.35
N LEU A 87 9.12 1.96 5.32
CA LEU A 87 9.62 1.00 6.29
C LEU A 87 9.78 1.66 7.66
N PHE A 88 9.52 0.93 8.72
CA PHE A 88 9.75 1.38 10.08
C PHE A 88 11.27 1.41 10.35
N PRO A 89 11.91 2.60 10.48
CA PRO A 89 13.36 2.72 10.51
C PRO A 89 14.00 2.11 11.75
N ASN A 90 13.25 2.08 12.86
CA ASN A 90 13.69 1.56 14.16
C ASN A 90 13.34 0.09 14.39
N MET A 91 12.83 -0.59 13.37
CA MET A 91 12.52 -2.02 13.39
C MET A 91 13.46 -2.77 12.45
N THR A 92 13.80 -4.00 12.81
CA THR A 92 14.54 -4.91 11.92
C THR A 92 13.71 -5.28 10.69
N VAL A 93 14.31 -5.93 9.71
CA VAL A 93 13.60 -6.50 8.55
C VAL A 93 12.53 -7.48 9.00
N ALA A 94 12.88 -8.37 9.94
CA ALA A 94 11.93 -9.34 10.50
C ALA A 94 10.76 -8.65 11.20
N ASP A 95 11.02 -7.63 12.00
CA ASP A 95 9.98 -6.87 12.71
C ASP A 95 9.08 -6.09 11.74
N ASN A 96 9.66 -5.51 10.68
CA ASN A 96 8.89 -4.84 9.64
C ASN A 96 7.90 -5.79 8.97
N VAL A 97 8.33 -7.02 8.61
CA VAL A 97 7.43 -8.02 8.02
C VAL A 97 6.43 -8.53 9.05
N CYS A 98 6.88 -8.78 10.28
CA CYS A 98 6.02 -9.22 11.39
C CYS A 98 4.89 -8.21 11.69
N ALA A 99 5.16 -6.90 11.55
CA ALA A 99 4.15 -5.85 11.72
C ALA A 99 3.00 -5.95 10.69
N GLY A 100 3.24 -6.56 9.53
CA GLY A 100 2.21 -6.85 8.54
C GLY A 100 1.31 -8.02 8.93
N VAL A 101 1.80 -8.98 9.73
CA VAL A 101 1.06 -10.20 10.09
C VAL A 101 0.00 -9.87 11.13
N LYS A 102 -1.28 -9.88 10.74
CA LYS A 102 -2.42 -9.52 11.62
C LYS A 102 -3.12 -10.74 12.21
N ASP A 103 -3.27 -11.82 11.46
CA ASP A 103 -4.17 -12.95 11.78
C ASP A 103 -3.44 -14.20 12.32
N ALA A 104 -2.26 -14.05 12.89
CA ALA A 104 -1.53 -15.16 13.50
C ALA A 104 -1.72 -15.15 15.03
N GLY A 105 -2.55 -16.01 15.54
CA GLY A 105 -2.96 -16.22 16.94
C GLY A 105 -2.04 -15.66 18.03
N ASP A 106 -0.81 -16.17 18.16
CA ASP A 106 0.16 -15.72 19.16
C ASP A 106 1.44 -15.11 18.53
N ALA A 107 2.33 -14.60 19.38
CA ALA A 107 3.57 -13.97 18.94
C ALA A 107 4.52 -14.96 18.21
N ALA A 108 4.54 -16.23 18.62
CA ALA A 108 5.39 -17.24 18.01
C ALA A 108 4.89 -17.62 16.61
N ALA A 109 3.58 -17.78 16.44
CA ALA A 109 2.95 -18.03 15.14
C ALA A 109 3.17 -16.85 14.19
N ARG A 110 3.05 -15.61 14.69
CA ARG A 110 3.34 -14.39 13.92
C ARG A 110 4.77 -14.34 13.43
N LYS A 111 5.73 -14.64 14.30
CA LYS A 111 7.16 -14.68 13.96
C LYS A 111 7.43 -15.75 12.90
N LYS A 112 6.93 -16.96 13.08
CA LYS A 112 7.08 -18.07 12.13
C LYS A 112 6.51 -17.72 10.74
N LEU A 113 5.38 -17.02 10.69
CA LEU A 113 4.79 -16.58 9.44
C LEU A 113 5.63 -15.48 8.77
N ALA A 114 6.17 -14.53 9.54
CA ALA A 114 7.10 -13.53 9.04
C ALA A 114 8.38 -14.16 8.46
N GLU A 115 8.97 -15.14 9.14
CA GLU A 115 10.13 -15.90 8.66
C GLU A 115 9.85 -16.59 7.31
N ARG A 116 8.65 -17.18 7.15
CA ARG A 116 8.22 -17.74 5.86
C ARG A 116 8.21 -16.71 4.74
N TYR A 117 7.67 -15.50 4.98
CA TYR A 117 7.67 -14.44 3.99
C TYR A 117 9.09 -13.93 3.71
N LEU A 118 9.95 -13.83 4.71
CA LEU A 118 11.37 -13.51 4.51
C LEU A 118 12.04 -14.52 3.57
N GLY A 119 11.78 -15.80 3.72
CA GLY A 119 12.27 -16.84 2.81
C GLY A 119 11.75 -16.65 1.38
N ILE A 120 10.44 -16.44 1.19
CA ILE A 120 9.81 -16.24 -0.12
C ILE A 120 10.41 -15.03 -0.86
N PHE A 121 10.70 -13.93 -0.14
CA PHE A 121 11.25 -12.71 -0.73
C PHE A 121 12.79 -12.66 -0.77
N GLY A 122 13.48 -13.76 -0.38
CA GLY A 122 14.95 -13.84 -0.37
C GLY A 122 15.59 -12.85 0.60
N LEU A 123 15.00 -12.72 1.80
CA LEU A 123 15.40 -11.77 2.83
C LEU A 123 15.86 -12.43 4.13
N ALA A 124 15.94 -13.77 4.18
CA ALA A 124 16.28 -14.51 5.40
C ALA A 124 17.62 -14.06 6.01
N ASP A 125 18.67 -13.88 5.19
CA ASP A 125 19.99 -13.44 5.63
C ASP A 125 20.04 -11.95 6.08
N PHE A 126 18.96 -11.24 5.90
CA PHE A 126 18.83 -9.82 6.25
C PHE A 126 17.89 -9.60 7.44
N ALA A 127 17.33 -10.66 8.03
CA ALA A 127 16.26 -10.61 9.03
C ALA A 127 16.55 -9.62 10.18
N ASP A 128 17.77 -9.63 10.70
CA ASP A 128 18.20 -8.80 11.84
C ASP A 128 18.75 -7.42 11.45
N ARG A 129 18.76 -7.11 10.15
CA ARG A 129 19.23 -5.79 9.68
C ARG A 129 18.15 -4.73 9.80
N TYR A 130 18.58 -3.48 9.95
CA TYR A 130 17.70 -2.31 9.88
C TYR A 130 17.59 -1.79 8.45
N PRO A 131 16.47 -1.14 8.07
CA PRO A 131 16.24 -0.63 6.72
C PRO A 131 17.38 0.23 6.16
N VAL A 132 18.02 1.04 6.98
CA VAL A 132 19.17 1.88 6.59
C VAL A 132 20.38 1.10 6.05
N ARG A 133 20.48 -0.20 6.36
CA ARG A 133 21.55 -1.09 5.91
C ARG A 133 21.20 -1.89 4.66
N LEU A 134 20.07 -1.60 4.02
CA LEU A 134 19.56 -2.31 2.87
C LEU A 134 19.71 -1.46 1.59
N SER A 135 19.93 -2.12 0.46
CA SER A 135 19.78 -1.48 -0.85
C SER A 135 18.30 -1.14 -1.12
N GLY A 136 18.04 -0.20 -2.05
CA GLY A 136 16.66 0.18 -2.42
C GLY A 136 15.82 -1.03 -2.86
N GLY A 137 16.38 -1.95 -3.65
CA GLY A 137 15.67 -3.17 -4.04
C GLY A 137 15.41 -4.14 -2.87
N GLN A 138 16.30 -4.18 -1.86
CA GLN A 138 16.04 -4.95 -0.63
C GLN A 138 14.93 -4.29 0.20
N GLN A 139 14.95 -2.97 0.36
CA GLN A 139 13.89 -2.22 1.04
C GLN A 139 12.53 -2.43 0.38
N GLN A 140 12.49 -2.39 -0.95
CA GLN A 140 11.27 -2.68 -1.72
C GLN A 140 10.74 -4.09 -1.43
N ARG A 141 11.62 -5.10 -1.44
CA ARG A 141 11.22 -6.50 -1.13
C ARG A 141 10.70 -6.63 0.30
N VAL A 142 11.27 -5.93 1.28
CA VAL A 142 10.76 -5.90 2.67
C VAL A 142 9.36 -5.30 2.72
N ALA A 143 9.13 -4.17 2.01
CA ALA A 143 7.81 -3.54 1.96
C ALA A 143 6.78 -4.47 1.30
N LEU A 144 7.14 -5.15 0.21
CA LEU A 144 6.27 -6.13 -0.45
C LEU A 144 5.97 -7.33 0.47
N ALA A 145 6.98 -7.86 1.16
CA ALA A 145 6.79 -8.95 2.13
C ALA A 145 5.81 -8.55 3.24
N ARG A 146 5.97 -7.34 3.80
CA ARG A 146 5.05 -6.77 4.80
C ARG A 146 3.62 -6.62 4.26
N MET A 147 3.46 -6.15 3.01
CA MET A 147 2.16 -6.00 2.38
C MET A 147 1.46 -7.35 2.18
N VAL A 148 2.18 -8.35 1.67
CA VAL A 148 1.61 -9.70 1.43
C VAL A 148 1.27 -10.37 2.76
N ALA A 149 2.09 -10.19 3.80
CA ALA A 149 1.84 -10.72 5.13
C ALA A 149 0.55 -10.18 5.78
N ALA A 150 0.06 -9.03 5.34
CA ALA A 150 -1.18 -8.43 5.84
C ALA A 150 -2.45 -9.04 5.23
N HIS A 151 -2.35 -9.93 4.25
CA HIS A 151 -3.48 -10.54 3.52
C HIS A 151 -4.57 -9.53 3.12
N PRO A 152 -4.22 -8.46 2.38
CA PRO A 152 -5.18 -7.41 2.06
C PRO A 152 -6.18 -7.86 1.00
N GLY A 153 -7.37 -7.27 1.01
CA GLY A 153 -8.39 -7.45 -0.03
C GLY A 153 -8.06 -6.73 -1.35
N ILE A 154 -7.16 -5.75 -1.33
CA ILE A 154 -6.69 -5.00 -2.50
C ILE A 154 -5.23 -4.59 -2.32
N PHE A 155 -4.43 -4.77 -3.37
CA PHE A 155 -3.06 -4.27 -3.47
C PHE A 155 -3.02 -3.03 -4.34
N MET A 156 -2.35 -1.98 -3.85
CA MET A 156 -2.13 -0.74 -4.58
C MET A 156 -0.64 -0.40 -4.58
N PHE A 157 -0.15 0.13 -5.71
CA PHE A 157 1.26 0.43 -5.90
C PHE A 157 1.39 1.86 -6.44
N ASP A 158 2.09 2.71 -5.69
CA ASP A 158 2.40 4.08 -6.10
C ASP A 158 3.81 4.14 -6.67
N GLU A 159 3.91 4.24 -8.01
CA GLU A 159 5.17 4.27 -8.77
C GLU A 159 6.18 3.16 -8.40
N PRO A 160 5.81 1.88 -8.44
CA PRO A 160 6.65 0.79 -7.91
C PRO A 160 7.98 0.61 -8.67
N MET A 161 8.10 1.16 -9.88
CA MET A 161 9.27 1.03 -10.76
C MET A 161 10.20 2.24 -10.70
N SER A 162 9.89 3.27 -9.93
CA SER A 162 10.68 4.52 -9.88
C SER A 162 12.15 4.30 -9.46
N ALA A 163 12.42 3.27 -8.65
CA ALA A 163 13.78 2.90 -8.26
C ALA A 163 14.57 2.15 -9.35
N LEU A 164 13.89 1.49 -10.30
CA LEU A 164 14.54 0.81 -11.44
C LEU A 164 14.95 1.80 -12.53
N ASP A 165 14.19 2.88 -12.71
CA ASP A 165 14.50 3.92 -13.72
C ASP A 165 15.85 4.61 -13.49
N SER A 166 16.31 4.68 -12.24
CA SER A 166 17.63 5.23 -11.92
C SER A 166 18.78 4.32 -12.41
N TYR A 167 18.58 3.01 -12.45
CA TYR A 167 19.56 2.04 -12.91
C TYR A 167 19.64 1.98 -14.44
N LEU A 168 18.50 2.14 -15.14
CA LEU A 168 18.42 2.12 -16.59
C LEU A 168 18.85 3.45 -17.23
N LYS A 169 18.78 4.57 -16.47
CA LYS A 169 19.27 5.89 -16.93
C LYS A 169 20.78 6.07 -16.80
N SER A 170 21.47 5.17 -16.11
CA SER A 170 22.93 5.18 -15.90
C SER A 170 23.68 4.12 -16.74
N ALA A 171 23.00 3.38 -17.58
CA ALA A 171 23.55 2.45 -18.57
C ALA A 171 23.37 3.00 -20.00
#